data_eeb8fca8bbc1ad7cd70dc5b40f894236
#
_entry.id   eeb8fca8bbc1ad7cd70dc5b40f894236
#
_cell.length_a   1.000
_cell.length_b   1.000
_cell.length_c   1.000
_cell.angle_alpha   90.00
_cell.angle_beta   90.00
_cell.angle_gamma   90.00
#
_symmetry.space_group_name_H-M   'P 1'
#
loop_
_entity.id
_entity.type
_entity.pdbx_description
1 polymer ?
#
loop_
_entity_poly.entity_id
_entity_poly.type
_entity_poly.pdbx_seq_one_letter_code
_entity_poly.pdbx_strand_id
1 'polypeptide(L)'
;SPLVHLTLNLISLSFVSIQFDDKQYYKPKFPKKYPFSFEVPKYSELERIDNHLNLNFKKYKAKLHISYFSLENDLKRHTESSRRLAFKHTSKANSISEIIYQNDERNVYGVKFDFDGSTATSTQFFLTDSSNHFFRGALYFNTQKSDSLAIIEEYLKVDVTRIIETFCWK
;
A
#
# COMPACT_ATOMS: atom_id res chain seq x y z
N SER A 1 -6.65 62.38 10.56
CA SER A 1 -6.50 61.14 9.81
C SER A 1 -6.48 59.98 10.80
N PRO A 2 -7.51 59.12 10.84
CA PRO A 2 -7.47 57.95 11.71
C PRO A 2 -6.62 56.87 11.07
N LEU A 3 -5.54 56.48 11.76
CA LEU A 3 -4.79 55.26 11.51
C LEU A 3 -5.70 54.06 11.77
N VAL A 4 -6.14 53.41 10.71
CA VAL A 4 -6.79 52.09 10.77
C VAL A 4 -5.69 51.07 11.11
N HIS A 5 -5.66 50.63 12.37
CA HIS A 5 -4.90 49.47 12.76
C HIS A 5 -5.60 48.24 12.17
N LEU A 6 -5.10 47.74 11.02
CA LEU A 6 -5.36 46.38 10.56
C LEU A 6 -4.62 45.47 11.52
N THR A 7 -5.32 44.94 12.52
CA THR A 7 -4.88 43.73 13.22
C THR A 7 -5.01 42.58 12.23
N LEU A 8 -3.90 42.23 11.56
CA LEU A 8 -3.73 40.96 10.94
C LEU A 8 -3.80 39.91 12.05
N ASN A 9 -4.97 39.30 12.21
CA ASN A 9 -5.07 38.03 12.88
C ASN A 9 -4.23 37.01 12.07
N LEU A 10 -2.98 36.86 12.47
CA LEU A 10 -2.16 35.71 12.12
C LEU A 10 -2.89 34.51 12.70
N ILE A 11 -3.78 33.92 11.90
CA ILE A 11 -4.15 32.51 12.10
C ILE A 11 -2.84 31.78 12.00
N SER A 12 -2.33 31.36 13.14
CA SER A 12 -1.21 30.43 13.20
C SER A 12 -1.67 29.16 12.52
N LEU A 13 -1.45 29.05 11.23
CA LEU A 13 -1.44 27.81 10.52
C LEU A 13 -0.31 27.02 11.15
N SER A 14 -0.65 26.19 12.14
CA SER A 14 0.25 25.18 12.64
C SER A 14 0.45 24.17 11.51
N PHE A 15 1.44 24.43 10.65
CA PHE A 15 1.93 23.43 9.73
C PHE A 15 2.50 22.30 10.57
N VAL A 16 1.78 21.19 10.67
CA VAL A 16 2.36 19.93 11.16
C VAL A 16 3.39 19.54 10.12
N SER A 17 4.65 19.87 10.39
CA SER A 17 5.78 19.45 9.56
C SER A 17 5.91 17.95 9.68
N ILE A 18 5.51 17.21 8.65
CA ILE A 18 5.76 15.78 8.57
C ILE A 18 7.20 15.59 8.13
N GLN A 19 8.00 15.00 9.01
CA GLN A 19 9.38 14.65 8.68
C GLN A 19 9.40 13.21 8.17
N PHE A 20 9.58 13.04 6.85
CA PHE A 20 9.66 11.74 6.21
C PHE A 20 11.05 11.13 6.37
N ASP A 21 11.09 9.79 6.46
CA ASP A 21 12.33 9.03 6.41
C ASP A 21 12.92 9.03 4.99
N ASP A 22 14.22 8.86 4.88
CA ASP A 22 14.86 8.62 3.60
C ASP A 22 14.45 7.26 3.02
N LYS A 23 14.24 7.21 1.72
CA LYS A 23 13.90 5.98 0.99
C LYS A 23 15.14 5.10 0.81
N GLN A 24 15.38 4.22 1.79
CA GLN A 24 16.39 3.16 1.71
C GLN A 24 15.70 1.80 1.80
N TYR A 25 16.05 0.90 0.89
CA TYR A 25 15.41 -0.39 0.76
C TYR A 25 16.37 -1.54 1.04
N TYR A 26 15.83 -2.66 1.47
CA TYR A 26 16.55 -3.91 1.63
C TYR A 26 15.61 -5.09 1.38
N LYS A 27 16.18 -6.26 1.10
CA LYS A 27 15.43 -7.50 0.96
C LYS A 27 15.43 -8.23 2.31
N PRO A 28 14.31 -8.30 3.03
CA PRO A 28 14.25 -9.02 4.29
C PRO A 28 14.32 -10.54 4.06
N LYS A 29 14.64 -11.27 5.10
CA LYS A 29 14.59 -12.73 5.08
C LYS A 29 13.15 -13.19 5.29
N PHE A 30 12.53 -13.74 4.24
CA PHE A 30 11.20 -14.33 4.32
C PHE A 30 11.25 -15.77 4.86
N PRO A 31 10.22 -16.20 5.63
CA PRO A 31 10.09 -17.61 6.02
C PRO A 31 10.09 -18.54 4.81
N LYS A 32 10.66 -19.74 4.96
CA LYS A 32 10.76 -20.72 3.87
C LYS A 32 9.42 -21.10 3.26
N LYS A 33 8.34 -21.05 4.04
CA LYS A 33 6.98 -21.35 3.57
C LYS A 33 6.44 -20.35 2.54
N TYR A 34 7.04 -19.16 2.42
CA TYR A 34 6.65 -18.16 1.44
C TYR A 34 7.56 -18.22 0.22
N PRO A 35 7.02 -18.56 -0.95
CA PRO A 35 7.81 -18.77 -2.17
C PRO A 35 8.05 -17.46 -2.92
N PHE A 36 8.32 -16.37 -2.20
CA PHE A 36 8.54 -15.05 -2.79
C PHE A 36 9.56 -14.23 -2.00
N SER A 37 10.05 -13.19 -2.65
CA SER A 37 10.86 -12.14 -2.04
C SER A 37 10.59 -10.79 -2.71
N PHE A 38 10.81 -9.72 -1.97
CA PHE A 38 10.73 -8.34 -2.46
C PHE A 38 11.51 -7.42 -1.53
N GLU A 39 11.78 -6.20 -1.99
CA GLU A 39 12.42 -5.17 -1.17
C GLU A 39 11.38 -4.36 -0.39
N VAL A 40 11.76 -3.94 0.81
CA VAL A 40 10.96 -3.08 1.69
C VAL A 40 11.81 -1.92 2.21
N PRO A 41 11.18 -0.78 2.59
CA PRO A 41 11.93 0.32 3.17
C PRO A 41 12.45 -0.03 4.57
N LYS A 42 13.63 0.50 4.91
CA LYS A 42 14.27 0.23 6.21
C LYS A 42 13.47 0.70 7.43
N TYR A 43 12.57 1.67 7.25
CA TYR A 43 11.68 2.15 8.32
C TYR A 43 10.42 1.29 8.51
N SER A 44 10.27 0.21 7.76
CA SER A 44 9.20 -0.77 7.94
C SER A 44 9.67 -2.00 8.70
N GLU A 45 8.72 -2.70 9.31
CA GLU A 45 8.97 -3.96 10.02
C GLU A 45 8.09 -5.08 9.47
N LEU A 46 8.73 -6.19 9.10
CA LEU A 46 8.03 -7.41 8.71
C LEU A 46 7.49 -8.11 9.95
N GLU A 47 6.17 -8.17 10.08
CA GLU A 47 5.47 -8.77 11.21
C GLU A 47 4.89 -10.12 10.80
N ARG A 48 5.11 -11.12 11.64
CA ARG A 48 4.59 -12.48 11.47
C ARG A 48 3.66 -12.77 12.63
N ILE A 49 2.36 -12.88 12.34
CA ILE A 49 1.36 -13.23 13.33
C ILE A 49 0.65 -14.49 12.82
N ASP A 50 0.82 -15.61 13.52
CA ASP A 50 0.27 -16.92 13.15
C ASP A 50 0.60 -17.29 11.70
N ASN A 51 -0.39 -17.33 10.83
CA ASN A 51 -0.24 -17.60 9.39
C ASN A 51 -0.26 -16.35 8.52
N HIS A 52 -0.27 -15.15 9.13
CA HIS A 52 -0.33 -13.88 8.43
C HIS A 52 1.04 -13.21 8.40
N LEU A 53 1.30 -12.54 7.29
CA LEU A 53 2.46 -11.70 7.08
C LEU A 53 1.98 -10.27 6.87
N ASN A 54 2.53 -9.32 7.63
CA ASN A 54 2.23 -7.92 7.48
C ASN A 54 3.52 -7.11 7.39
N LEU A 55 3.46 -5.98 6.72
CA LEU A 55 4.50 -4.97 6.75
C LEU A 55 3.99 -3.75 7.51
N ASN A 56 4.60 -3.47 8.66
CA ASN A 56 4.21 -2.37 9.53
C ASN A 56 5.02 -1.12 9.22
N PHE A 57 4.33 0.00 9.07
CA PHE A 57 4.87 1.34 8.98
C PHE A 57 4.46 2.12 10.24
N LYS A 58 5.05 1.76 11.40
CA LYS A 58 4.62 2.25 12.72
C LYS A 58 4.56 3.77 12.82
N LYS A 59 5.59 4.46 12.35
CA LYS A 59 5.66 5.93 12.34
C LYS A 59 4.47 6.58 11.60
N TYR A 60 4.00 5.92 10.55
CA TYR A 60 2.93 6.42 9.68
C TYR A 60 1.56 5.83 10.01
N LYS A 61 1.47 5.03 11.07
CA LYS A 61 0.23 4.35 11.50
C LYS A 61 -0.44 3.59 10.35
N ALA A 62 0.37 2.94 9.54
CA ALA A 62 -0.06 2.17 8.38
C ALA A 62 0.43 0.72 8.45
N LYS A 63 -0.30 -0.15 7.80
CA LYS A 63 0.00 -1.57 7.70
C LYS A 63 -0.35 -2.10 6.31
N LEU A 64 0.59 -2.79 5.68
CA LEU A 64 0.31 -3.58 4.49
C LEU A 64 -0.03 -5.00 4.92
N HIS A 65 -1.29 -5.39 4.75
CA HIS A 65 -1.73 -6.77 4.97
C HIS A 65 -1.37 -7.61 3.75
N ILE A 66 -0.70 -8.73 3.99
CA ILE A 66 -0.22 -9.64 2.95
C ILE A 66 -0.95 -10.98 3.09
N SER A 67 -1.50 -11.46 1.98
CA SER A 67 -2.10 -12.78 1.85
C SER A 67 -1.41 -13.53 0.73
N TYR A 68 -1.14 -14.82 0.96
CA TYR A 68 -0.56 -15.72 -0.04
C TYR A 68 -1.43 -16.96 -0.17
N PHE A 69 -1.65 -17.39 -1.42
CA PHE A 69 -2.40 -18.59 -1.75
C PHE A 69 -1.63 -19.41 -2.78
N SER A 70 -1.58 -20.72 -2.54
CA SER A 70 -1.20 -21.69 -3.56
C SER A 70 -2.39 -21.88 -4.50
N LEU A 71 -2.16 -21.79 -5.81
CA LEU A 71 -3.24 -21.96 -6.79
C LEU A 71 -3.49 -23.43 -7.08
N GLU A 72 -4.77 -23.80 -7.18
CA GLU A 72 -5.28 -25.13 -7.51
C GLU A 72 -6.25 -25.03 -8.70
N ASN A 73 -5.78 -24.51 -9.83
CA ASN A 73 -6.60 -24.19 -11.01
C ASN A 73 -7.73 -23.18 -10.73
N ASP A 74 -7.55 -22.30 -9.76
CA ASP A 74 -8.56 -21.37 -9.28
C ASP A 74 -8.12 -19.91 -9.35
N LEU A 75 -7.24 -19.56 -10.27
CA LEU A 75 -6.76 -18.19 -10.50
C LEU A 75 -7.92 -17.21 -10.69
N LYS A 76 -8.91 -17.58 -11.49
CA LYS A 76 -10.09 -16.73 -11.75
C LYS A 76 -10.83 -16.39 -10.46
N ARG A 77 -11.01 -17.36 -9.57
CA ARG A 77 -11.65 -17.14 -8.26
C ARG A 77 -10.89 -16.13 -7.41
N HIS A 78 -9.54 -16.23 -7.36
CA HIS A 78 -8.69 -15.31 -6.60
C HIS A 78 -8.67 -13.91 -7.21
N THR A 79 -8.59 -13.76 -8.53
CA THR A 79 -8.64 -12.46 -9.21
C THR A 79 -9.99 -11.79 -9.05
N GLU A 80 -11.09 -12.50 -9.19
CA GLU A 80 -12.44 -11.98 -8.96
C GLU A 80 -12.67 -11.59 -7.50
N SER A 81 -12.19 -12.39 -6.56
CA SER A 81 -12.24 -12.10 -5.12
C SER A 81 -11.45 -10.83 -4.78
N SER A 82 -10.25 -10.68 -5.33
CA SER A 82 -9.41 -9.50 -5.13
C SER A 82 -10.06 -8.24 -5.70
N ARG A 83 -10.66 -8.34 -6.88
CA ARG A 83 -11.41 -7.25 -7.50
C ARG A 83 -12.64 -6.87 -6.67
N ARG A 84 -13.39 -7.84 -6.19
CA ARG A 84 -14.56 -7.62 -5.32
C ARG A 84 -14.18 -6.93 -4.02
N LEU A 85 -13.08 -7.35 -3.38
CA LEU A 85 -12.57 -6.70 -2.16
C LEU A 85 -12.12 -5.27 -2.43
N ALA A 86 -11.47 -5.02 -3.56
CA ALA A 86 -11.09 -3.67 -3.98
C ALA A 86 -12.33 -2.78 -4.17
N PHE A 87 -13.33 -3.26 -4.90
CA PHE A 87 -14.55 -2.50 -5.22
C PHE A 87 -15.59 -2.43 -4.09
N LYS A 88 -15.43 -3.19 -3.00
CA LYS A 88 -16.31 -3.12 -1.83
C LYS A 88 -16.39 -1.72 -1.20
N HIS A 89 -15.34 -0.93 -1.34
CA HIS A 89 -15.23 0.42 -0.76
C HIS A 89 -15.47 1.55 -1.77
N THR A 90 -15.95 1.23 -2.99
CA THR A 90 -16.08 2.21 -4.08
C THR A 90 -17.09 3.33 -3.79
N SER A 91 -18.11 3.07 -2.98
CA SER A 91 -19.10 4.09 -2.61
C SER A 91 -18.51 5.31 -1.88
N LYS A 92 -17.31 5.17 -1.32
CA LYS A 92 -16.58 6.23 -0.62
C LYS A 92 -15.37 6.75 -1.40
N ALA A 93 -15.06 6.14 -2.55
CA ALA A 93 -13.97 6.58 -3.40
C ALA A 93 -14.43 7.68 -4.36
N ASN A 94 -13.61 8.71 -4.55
CA ASN A 94 -13.82 9.72 -5.59
C ASN A 94 -13.39 9.17 -6.95
N SER A 95 -12.31 8.40 -6.97
CA SER A 95 -11.81 7.72 -8.15
C SER A 95 -11.06 6.45 -7.79
N ILE A 96 -10.96 5.53 -8.74
CA ILE A 96 -10.18 4.30 -8.65
C ILE A 96 -9.35 4.19 -9.91
N SER A 97 -8.03 4.04 -9.75
CA SER A 97 -7.11 3.77 -10.85
C SER A 97 -6.70 2.30 -10.82
N GLU A 98 -6.73 1.65 -11.96
CA GLU A 98 -6.20 0.30 -12.16
C GLU A 98 -4.91 0.36 -12.97
N ILE A 99 -3.82 -0.20 -12.42
CA ILE A 99 -2.52 -0.26 -13.07
C ILE A 99 -2.17 -1.73 -13.27
N ILE A 100 -1.92 -2.12 -14.52
CA ILE A 100 -1.54 -3.49 -14.90
C ILE A 100 -0.02 -3.60 -14.83
N TYR A 101 0.46 -4.65 -14.17
CA TYR A 101 1.87 -5.04 -14.12
C TYR A 101 2.09 -6.33 -14.89
N GLN A 102 3.12 -6.34 -15.72
CA GLN A 102 3.55 -7.50 -16.46
C GLN A 102 5.07 -7.55 -16.51
N ASN A 103 5.63 -8.63 -15.98
CA ASN A 103 7.06 -8.92 -16.05
C ASN A 103 7.24 -10.39 -16.45
N ASP A 104 7.45 -10.61 -17.74
CA ASP A 104 7.57 -11.94 -18.32
C ASP A 104 8.84 -12.67 -17.87
N GLU A 105 9.93 -11.92 -17.64
CA GLU A 105 11.19 -12.51 -17.18
C GLU A 105 11.09 -13.14 -15.77
N ARG A 106 10.27 -12.54 -14.92
CA ARG A 106 10.05 -12.99 -13.55
C ARG A 106 8.76 -13.78 -13.36
N ASN A 107 7.95 -13.93 -14.39
CA ASN A 107 6.59 -14.49 -14.32
C ASN A 107 5.75 -13.78 -13.26
N VAL A 108 5.79 -12.47 -13.22
CA VAL A 108 5.01 -11.64 -12.29
C VAL A 108 3.99 -10.83 -13.07
N TYR A 109 2.72 -11.12 -12.81
CA TYR A 109 1.58 -10.47 -13.44
C TYR A 109 0.62 -9.99 -12.36
N GLY A 110 0.03 -8.82 -12.53
CA GLY A 110 -0.90 -8.35 -11.52
C GLY A 110 -1.58 -7.04 -11.85
N VAL A 111 -2.39 -6.60 -10.90
CA VAL A 111 -3.12 -5.34 -10.96
C VAL A 111 -2.99 -4.63 -9.63
N LYS A 112 -2.73 -3.34 -9.67
CA LYS A 112 -2.78 -2.44 -8.53
C LYS A 112 -3.99 -1.52 -8.66
N PHE A 113 -4.77 -1.42 -7.60
CA PHE A 113 -5.90 -0.52 -7.45
C PHE A 113 -5.51 0.61 -6.50
N ASP A 114 -5.50 1.84 -6.98
CA ASP A 114 -5.30 3.03 -6.16
C ASP A 114 -6.65 3.74 -5.97
N PHE A 115 -6.96 4.05 -4.70
CA PHE A 115 -8.20 4.70 -4.30
C PHE A 115 -7.94 6.14 -3.90
N ASP A 116 -8.70 7.05 -4.46
CA ASP A 116 -8.75 8.44 -4.03
C ASP A 116 -10.07 8.68 -3.29
N GLY A 117 -10.01 9.46 -2.19
CA GLY A 117 -11.17 9.77 -1.37
C GLY A 117 -11.14 9.13 0.03
N SER A 118 -12.32 9.08 0.68
CA SER A 118 -12.46 8.62 2.07
C SER A 118 -12.65 7.10 2.15
N THR A 119 -11.65 6.35 1.69
CA THR A 119 -11.63 4.89 1.75
C THR A 119 -10.79 4.38 2.93
N ALA A 120 -11.12 3.19 3.45
CA ALA A 120 -10.35 2.56 4.52
C ALA A 120 -8.97 2.09 4.06
N THR A 121 -8.81 1.85 2.77
CA THR A 121 -7.56 1.45 2.14
C THR A 121 -7.21 2.44 1.02
N SER A 122 -5.94 2.75 0.86
CA SER A 122 -5.46 3.67 -0.19
C SER A 122 -4.99 2.93 -1.43
N THR A 123 -4.51 1.71 -1.30
CA THR A 123 -4.06 0.87 -2.41
C THR A 123 -4.19 -0.61 -2.07
N GLN A 124 -4.56 -1.40 -3.06
CA GLN A 124 -4.59 -2.85 -3.00
C GLN A 124 -4.02 -3.40 -4.30
N PHE A 125 -3.39 -4.55 -4.23
CA PHE A 125 -2.85 -5.20 -5.43
C PHE A 125 -2.82 -6.71 -5.28
N PHE A 126 -2.73 -7.41 -6.40
CA PHE A 126 -2.37 -8.82 -6.44
C PHE A 126 -1.28 -9.07 -7.47
N LEU A 127 -0.49 -10.09 -7.22
CA LEU A 127 0.55 -10.59 -8.12
C LEU A 127 0.42 -12.11 -8.22
N THR A 128 0.65 -12.66 -9.40
CA THR A 128 0.55 -14.08 -9.68
C THR A 128 1.56 -14.49 -10.75
N ASP A 129 1.97 -15.77 -10.74
CA ASP A 129 2.66 -16.39 -11.86
C ASP A 129 1.70 -17.04 -12.86
N SER A 130 0.40 -16.88 -12.65
CA SER A 130 -0.73 -17.41 -13.43
C SER A 130 -1.00 -18.91 -13.26
N SER A 131 -0.14 -19.66 -12.57
CA SER A 131 -0.27 -21.12 -12.46
C SER A 131 -0.23 -21.68 -11.05
N ASN A 132 0.70 -21.22 -10.21
CA ASN A 132 0.97 -21.83 -8.91
C ASN A 132 0.78 -20.91 -7.72
N HIS A 133 0.94 -19.61 -7.91
CA HIS A 133 1.08 -18.67 -6.81
C HIS A 133 0.17 -17.45 -6.98
N PHE A 134 -0.41 -17.01 -5.87
CA PHE A 134 -1.19 -15.78 -5.79
C PHE A 134 -0.83 -14.99 -4.52
N PHE A 135 -0.41 -13.77 -4.70
CA PHE A 135 -0.04 -12.84 -3.64
C PHE A 135 -0.98 -11.63 -3.66
N ARG A 136 -1.46 -11.23 -2.50
CA ARG A 136 -2.30 -10.04 -2.36
C ARG A 136 -1.78 -9.13 -1.27
N GLY A 137 -1.71 -7.83 -1.54
CA GLY A 137 -1.38 -6.79 -0.58
C GLY A 137 -2.47 -5.74 -0.49
N ALA A 138 -2.74 -5.25 0.72
CA ALA A 138 -3.68 -4.16 0.95
C ALA A 138 -3.14 -3.22 2.03
N LEU A 139 -2.99 -1.94 1.69
CA LEU A 139 -2.47 -0.91 2.58
C LEU A 139 -3.62 -0.22 3.31
N TYR A 140 -3.58 -0.29 4.65
CA TYR A 140 -4.55 0.34 5.53
C TYR A 140 -3.88 1.35 6.46
N PHE A 141 -4.60 2.43 6.76
CA PHE A 141 -4.21 3.43 7.73
C PHE A 141 -5.12 3.37 8.96
N ASN A 142 -4.51 3.45 10.14
CA ASN A 142 -5.22 3.48 11.41
C ASN A 142 -5.36 4.92 11.92
N THR A 143 -5.83 5.81 11.04
CA THR A 143 -6.12 7.21 11.37
C THR A 143 -7.31 7.71 10.56
N GLN A 144 -7.94 8.79 11.03
CA GLN A 144 -8.97 9.47 10.27
C GLN A 144 -8.37 10.23 9.07
N LYS A 145 -9.13 10.32 7.99
CA LYS A 145 -8.73 11.09 6.80
C LYS A 145 -8.48 12.55 7.14
N SER A 146 -7.36 13.06 6.63
CA SER A 146 -6.93 14.45 6.74
C SER A 146 -6.01 14.78 5.57
N ASP A 147 -5.71 16.05 5.34
CA ASP A 147 -4.77 16.47 4.30
C ASP A 147 -3.36 15.90 4.56
N SER A 148 -2.95 15.82 5.83
CA SER A 148 -1.70 15.18 6.22
C SER A 148 -1.66 13.69 5.87
N LEU A 149 -2.78 12.98 6.01
CA LEU A 149 -2.88 11.57 5.65
C LEU A 149 -2.71 11.38 4.15
N ALA A 150 -3.30 12.24 3.32
CA ALA A 150 -3.16 12.16 1.87
C ALA A 150 -1.68 12.23 1.42
N ILE A 151 -0.88 13.07 2.07
CA ILE A 151 0.56 13.19 1.81
C ILE A 151 1.28 11.90 2.23
N ILE A 152 0.94 11.33 3.39
CA ILE A 152 1.51 10.06 3.87
C ILE A 152 1.12 8.91 2.95
N GLU A 153 -0.11 8.86 2.46
CA GLU A 153 -0.57 7.85 1.49
C GLU A 153 0.29 7.88 0.23
N GLU A 154 0.51 9.05 -0.37
CA GLU A 154 1.36 9.19 -1.56
C GLU A 154 2.81 8.78 -1.28
N TYR A 155 3.34 9.11 -0.11
CA TYR A 155 4.67 8.72 0.31
C TYR A 155 4.81 7.20 0.40
N LEU A 156 3.84 6.50 1.01
CA LEU A 156 3.88 5.04 1.19
C LEU A 156 3.50 4.26 -0.09
N LYS A 157 2.73 4.84 -1.00
CA LYS A 157 2.44 4.23 -2.31
C LYS A 157 3.70 4.01 -3.14
N VAL A 158 4.72 4.83 -2.97
CA VAL A 158 6.04 4.62 -3.58
C VAL A 158 6.66 3.31 -3.11
N ASP A 159 6.52 2.97 -1.84
CA ASP A 159 7.03 1.72 -1.27
C ASP A 159 6.25 0.50 -1.77
N VAL A 160 4.93 0.63 -1.94
CA VAL A 160 4.11 -0.43 -2.56
C VAL A 160 4.57 -0.69 -4.00
N THR A 161 4.82 0.36 -4.77
CA THR A 161 5.38 0.23 -6.13
C THR A 161 6.74 -0.46 -6.10
N ARG A 162 7.61 -0.12 -5.17
CA ARG A 162 8.92 -0.78 -5.00
C ARG A 162 8.78 -2.27 -4.70
N ILE A 163 7.84 -2.64 -3.84
CA ILE A 163 7.52 -4.05 -3.55
C ILE A 163 7.16 -4.78 -4.85
N ILE A 164 6.25 -4.24 -5.65
CA ILE A 164 5.79 -4.85 -6.91
C ILE A 164 6.94 -4.97 -7.91
N GLU A 165 7.73 -3.92 -8.10
CA GLU A 165 8.82 -3.88 -9.07
C GLU A 165 9.99 -4.81 -8.71
N THR A 166 10.21 -5.07 -7.43
CA THR A 166 11.28 -5.95 -6.95
C THR A 166 10.83 -7.38 -6.63
N PHE A 167 9.54 -7.63 -6.80
CA PHE A 167 8.94 -8.93 -6.47
C PHE A 167 9.50 -10.06 -7.33
N CYS A 168 9.85 -11.16 -6.68
CA CYS A 168 10.32 -12.40 -7.32
C CYS A 168 9.67 -13.61 -6.67
N TRP A 169 9.24 -14.56 -7.48
CA TRP A 169 8.97 -15.93 -7.02
C TRP A 169 10.30 -16.68 -6.78
N LYS A 170 10.29 -17.61 -5.80
CA LYS A 170 11.44 -18.47 -5.49
C LYS A 170 11.25 -19.86 -6.08
#